data_fcaff004b0d0fee5e4d5f4ccd0ef5ec5
#
_entry.id   fcaff004b0d0fee5e4d5f4ccd0ef5ec5
#
_cell.length_a   1.000
_cell.length_b   1.000
_cell.length_c   1.000
_cell.angle_alpha   90.00
_cell.angle_beta   90.00
_cell.angle_gamma   90.00
#
_symmetry.space_group_name_H-M   'P 1'
#
loop_
_entity.id
_entity.type
_entity.pdbx_description
1 polymer ?
#
loop_
_entity_poly.entity_id
_entity_poly.type
_entity_poly.pdbx_seq_one_letter_code
_entity_poly.pdbx_strand_id
1 'polypeptide(L)'
;ENYLCLLNLDEALSQMPGQPANAIALGLMARWASASPDGDLTGASFPAWLVDLIQSRHTLGLADKRGECIHSACRHYHKCFVEKSVREARQADIVVTNHALLILQSVFAQKDDRTLSSRLIFDEGHHVFDAADSAFSSALTASEASEMRRWIRGAEDGLKGRARGLRNRLSELISGDEKALSELETVIDVARQLPSRGWQNRISSARQFGTAETFFSALRICLYNRVEN
;
A
#
# COMPACT_ATOMS: atom_id res chain seq x y z
N GLU A 1 -6.07 -4.03 1.11
CA GLU A 1 -4.95 -4.18 0.14
C GLU A 1 -5.13 -5.38 -0.80
N ASN A 2 -6.29 -6.01 -0.78
CA ASN A 2 -6.58 -7.18 -1.62
C ASN A 2 -7.39 -6.83 -2.87
N TYR A 3 -7.93 -5.61 -2.95
CA TYR A 3 -8.77 -5.19 -4.06
C TYR A 3 -7.97 -4.53 -5.17
N LEU A 4 -8.38 -4.78 -6.41
CA LEU A 4 -7.82 -4.10 -7.57
C LEU A 4 -8.16 -2.60 -7.52
N CYS A 5 -7.15 -1.77 -7.62
CA CYS A 5 -7.34 -0.33 -7.80
C CYS A 5 -7.48 0.00 -9.30
N LEU A 6 -8.66 0.48 -9.70
CA LEU A 6 -8.92 0.84 -11.11
C LEU A 6 -8.06 2.00 -11.59
N LEU A 7 -7.72 2.94 -10.71
CA LEU A 7 -6.79 4.03 -11.05
C LEU A 7 -5.41 3.46 -11.34
N ASN A 8 -4.98 2.52 -10.52
CA ASN A 8 -3.71 1.84 -10.68
C ASN A 8 -3.66 1.03 -11.98
N LEU A 9 -4.71 0.34 -12.32
CA LEU A 9 -4.80 -0.41 -13.57
C LEU A 9 -4.76 0.51 -14.79
N ASP A 10 -5.52 1.59 -14.78
CA ASP A 10 -5.62 2.54 -15.87
C ASP A 10 -4.28 3.26 -16.13
N GLU A 11 -3.58 3.65 -15.08
CA GLU A 11 -2.23 4.20 -15.21
C GLU A 11 -1.22 3.16 -15.75
N ALA A 12 -1.32 1.89 -15.33
CA ALA A 12 -0.47 0.83 -15.87
C ALA A 12 -0.75 0.57 -17.36
N LEU A 13 -2.02 0.59 -17.76
CA LEU A 13 -2.43 0.45 -19.16
C LEU A 13 -1.94 1.63 -20.01
N SER A 14 -2.01 2.85 -19.50
CA SER A 14 -1.51 4.03 -20.21
C SER A 14 0.00 4.02 -20.45
N GLN A 15 0.75 3.33 -19.59
CA GLN A 15 2.20 3.16 -19.70
C GLN A 15 2.63 1.93 -20.52
N MET A 16 1.67 1.09 -20.93
CA MET A 16 1.91 -0.17 -21.64
C MET A 16 2.75 -0.01 -22.93
N PRO A 17 2.58 1.05 -23.75
CA PRO A 17 3.40 1.23 -24.95
C PRO A 17 4.92 1.26 -24.68
N GLY A 18 5.32 1.70 -23.49
CA GLY A 18 6.74 1.72 -23.08
C GLY A 18 7.23 0.42 -22.41
N GLN A 19 6.34 -0.55 -22.19
CA GLN A 19 6.64 -1.80 -21.48
C GLN A 19 5.94 -3.01 -22.13
N PRO A 20 6.33 -3.40 -23.35
CA PRO A 20 5.65 -4.46 -24.09
C PRO A 20 5.67 -5.83 -23.39
N ALA A 21 6.67 -6.09 -22.56
CA ALA A 21 6.75 -7.34 -21.77
C ALA A 21 5.56 -7.54 -20.81
N ASN A 22 4.90 -6.46 -20.39
CA ASN A 22 3.77 -6.50 -19.47
C ASN A 22 2.41 -6.43 -20.19
N ALA A 23 2.41 -6.28 -21.52
CA ALA A 23 1.18 -6.02 -22.28
C ALA A 23 0.17 -7.15 -22.15
N ILE A 24 0.60 -8.41 -22.25
CA ILE A 24 -0.26 -9.58 -22.12
C ILE A 24 -0.86 -9.65 -20.71
N ALA A 25 -0.03 -9.52 -19.69
CA ALA A 25 -0.44 -9.55 -18.30
C ALA A 25 -1.46 -8.44 -17.97
N LEU A 26 -1.20 -7.21 -18.40
CA LEU A 26 -2.10 -6.08 -18.20
C LEU A 26 -3.41 -6.23 -18.98
N GLY A 27 -3.37 -6.77 -20.21
CA GLY A 27 -4.55 -7.06 -21.00
C GLY A 27 -5.45 -8.11 -20.34
N LEU A 28 -4.87 -9.18 -19.77
CA LEU A 28 -5.59 -10.20 -19.02
C LEU A 28 -6.19 -9.63 -17.73
N MET A 29 -5.43 -8.79 -17.01
CA MET A 29 -5.95 -8.09 -15.83
C MET A 29 -7.10 -7.15 -16.16
N ALA A 30 -7.03 -6.40 -17.24
CA ALA A 30 -8.11 -5.53 -17.69
C ALA A 30 -9.38 -6.33 -18.06
N ARG A 31 -9.21 -7.46 -18.75
CA ARG A 31 -10.33 -8.36 -19.06
C ARG A 31 -10.96 -8.95 -17.81
N TRP A 32 -10.15 -9.43 -16.87
CA TRP A 32 -10.65 -9.92 -15.58
C TRP A 32 -11.36 -8.82 -14.81
N ALA A 33 -10.77 -7.63 -14.70
CA ALA A 33 -11.37 -6.49 -14.01
C ALA A 33 -12.75 -6.10 -14.57
N SER A 34 -12.94 -6.22 -15.88
CA SER A 34 -14.23 -5.92 -16.53
C SER A 34 -15.30 -6.96 -16.24
N ALA A 35 -14.93 -8.20 -15.91
CA ALA A 35 -15.83 -9.31 -15.62
C ALA A 35 -15.98 -9.59 -14.11
N SER A 36 -15.05 -9.12 -13.28
CA SER A 36 -15.06 -9.36 -11.84
C SER A 36 -16.20 -8.62 -11.15
N PRO A 37 -16.98 -9.28 -10.28
CA PRO A 37 -18.04 -8.64 -9.52
C PRO A 37 -17.50 -7.83 -8.32
N ASP A 38 -16.35 -8.23 -7.77
CA ASP A 38 -15.81 -7.78 -6.49
C ASP A 38 -14.40 -7.16 -6.59
N GLY A 39 -13.63 -7.50 -7.63
CA GLY A 39 -12.26 -7.04 -7.81
C GLY A 39 -11.27 -7.55 -6.77
N ASP A 40 -11.61 -8.61 -6.03
CA ASP A 40 -10.75 -9.21 -5.02
C ASP A 40 -9.66 -10.06 -5.68
N LEU A 41 -8.40 -9.63 -5.55
CA LEU A 41 -7.22 -10.29 -6.12
C LEU A 41 -6.82 -11.56 -5.34
N THR A 42 -7.42 -11.79 -4.18
CA THR A 42 -7.18 -12.96 -3.32
C THR A 42 -8.40 -13.87 -3.24
N GLY A 43 -9.54 -13.40 -3.77
CA GLY A 43 -10.79 -14.12 -3.73
C GLY A 43 -10.86 -15.28 -4.73
N ALA A 44 -11.84 -16.15 -4.55
CA ALA A 44 -12.05 -17.33 -5.41
C ALA A 44 -12.37 -16.99 -6.88
N SER A 45 -12.80 -15.77 -7.16
CA SER A 45 -13.08 -15.28 -8.52
C SER A 45 -11.80 -14.89 -9.28
N PHE A 46 -10.68 -14.72 -8.58
CA PHE A 46 -9.40 -14.39 -9.20
C PHE A 46 -8.70 -15.66 -9.70
N PRO A 47 -8.31 -15.75 -10.99
CA PRO A 47 -7.69 -16.94 -11.53
C PRO A 47 -6.27 -17.14 -10.94
N ALA A 48 -6.06 -18.20 -10.17
CA ALA A 48 -4.77 -18.48 -9.53
C ALA A 48 -3.60 -18.55 -10.53
N TRP A 49 -3.82 -19.13 -11.72
CA TRP A 49 -2.80 -19.21 -12.77
C TRP A 49 -2.34 -17.83 -13.28
N LEU A 50 -3.18 -16.81 -13.13
CA LEU A 50 -2.84 -15.44 -13.53
C LEU A 50 -1.76 -14.85 -12.63
N VAL A 51 -1.74 -15.23 -11.34
CA VAL A 51 -0.69 -14.81 -10.39
C VAL A 51 0.67 -15.32 -10.85
N ASP A 52 0.75 -16.59 -11.27
CA ASP A 52 1.99 -17.21 -11.73
C ASP A 52 2.49 -16.57 -13.04
N LEU A 53 1.57 -16.28 -13.95
CA LEU A 53 1.89 -15.63 -15.23
C LEU A 53 2.39 -14.19 -15.07
N ILE A 54 1.77 -13.44 -14.13
CA ILE A 54 2.06 -12.01 -13.94
C ILE A 54 3.30 -11.80 -13.06
N GLN A 55 3.80 -12.84 -12.40
CA GLN A 55 4.74 -12.75 -11.29
C GLN A 55 4.22 -11.82 -10.17
N SER A 56 4.12 -12.28 -8.97
CA SER A 56 3.44 -11.62 -7.81
C SER A 56 3.72 -10.10 -7.63
N ARG A 57 4.84 -9.61 -8.16
CA ARG A 57 5.23 -8.19 -8.12
C ARG A 57 4.28 -7.26 -8.89
N HIS A 58 3.66 -7.73 -9.97
CA HIS A 58 2.76 -6.91 -10.80
C HIS A 58 1.36 -6.83 -10.20
N THR A 59 0.87 -7.93 -9.63
CA THR A 59 -0.44 -7.96 -8.96
C THR A 59 -0.46 -7.03 -7.75
N LEU A 60 0.59 -7.06 -6.93
CA LEU A 60 0.76 -6.16 -5.78
C LEU A 60 0.88 -4.68 -6.17
N GLY A 61 1.36 -4.40 -7.39
CA GLY A 61 1.41 -3.04 -7.92
C GLY A 61 0.07 -2.48 -8.37
N LEU A 62 -0.93 -3.33 -8.61
CA LEU A 62 -2.27 -2.93 -9.05
C LEU A 62 -3.27 -2.79 -7.91
N ALA A 63 -3.00 -3.38 -6.76
CA ALA A 63 -3.80 -3.16 -5.56
C ALA A 63 -3.60 -1.75 -5.01
N ASP A 64 -4.62 -1.23 -4.33
CA ASP A 64 -4.47 0.00 -3.56
C ASP A 64 -3.53 -0.25 -2.38
N LYS A 65 -2.62 0.69 -2.16
CA LYS A 65 -1.74 0.68 -1.01
C LYS A 65 -2.18 1.75 -0.02
N ARG A 66 -1.96 1.45 1.26
CA ARG A 66 -2.27 2.37 2.35
C ARG A 66 -1.70 3.76 2.05
N GLY A 67 -2.58 4.77 2.09
CA GLY A 67 -2.23 6.19 1.89
C GLY A 67 -2.06 6.65 0.43
N GLU A 68 -2.23 5.80 -0.57
CA GLU A 68 -2.21 6.20 -1.98
C GLU A 68 -3.62 6.50 -2.53
N CYS A 69 -4.68 6.06 -1.85
CA CYS A 69 -6.05 6.31 -2.27
C CYS A 69 -6.45 7.77 -2.11
N ILE A 70 -7.00 8.34 -3.17
CA ILE A 70 -7.51 9.72 -3.20
C ILE A 70 -9.03 9.80 -2.97
N HIS A 71 -9.63 8.69 -2.55
CA HIS A 71 -11.05 8.57 -2.20
C HIS A 71 -11.99 9.24 -3.22
N SER A 72 -12.85 10.14 -2.78
CA SER A 72 -13.86 10.81 -3.61
C SER A 72 -13.28 11.64 -4.77
N ALA A 73 -12.01 12.03 -4.72
CA ALA A 73 -11.33 12.71 -5.83
C ALA A 73 -10.93 11.76 -6.97
N CYS A 74 -11.08 10.44 -6.77
CA CYS A 74 -10.74 9.46 -7.79
C CYS A 74 -11.77 9.44 -8.92
N ARG A 75 -11.33 9.54 -10.17
CA ARG A 75 -12.19 9.42 -11.36
C ARG A 75 -12.93 8.09 -11.45
N HIS A 76 -12.43 7.05 -10.78
CA HIS A 76 -13.04 5.73 -10.71
C HIS A 76 -13.87 5.50 -9.44
N TYR A 77 -14.09 6.53 -8.60
CA TYR A 77 -14.75 6.40 -7.30
C TYR A 77 -16.07 5.63 -7.36
N HIS A 78 -16.94 5.95 -8.33
CA HIS A 78 -18.24 5.30 -8.46
C HIS A 78 -18.17 3.81 -8.86
N LYS A 79 -17.08 3.41 -9.54
CA LYS A 79 -16.82 2.03 -9.99
C LYS A 79 -15.80 1.31 -9.11
N CYS A 80 -15.27 1.98 -8.07
CA CYS A 80 -14.25 1.42 -7.21
C CYS A 80 -14.78 0.20 -6.45
N PHE A 81 -14.07 -0.90 -6.50
CA PHE A 81 -14.45 -2.14 -5.83
C PHE A 81 -14.50 -1.99 -4.31
N VAL A 82 -13.53 -1.31 -3.72
CA VAL A 82 -13.51 -1.02 -2.28
C VAL A 82 -14.73 -0.19 -1.88
N GLU A 83 -15.01 0.90 -2.60
CA GLU A 83 -16.16 1.75 -2.32
C GLU A 83 -17.49 1.03 -2.54
N LYS A 84 -17.56 0.14 -3.54
CA LYS A 84 -18.72 -0.73 -3.76
C LYS A 84 -18.94 -1.64 -2.55
N SER A 85 -17.90 -2.34 -2.10
CA SER A 85 -17.97 -3.22 -0.92
C SER A 85 -18.40 -2.46 0.33
N VAL A 86 -17.87 -1.25 0.56
CA VAL A 86 -18.27 -0.40 1.69
C VAL A 86 -19.75 0.01 1.60
N ARG A 87 -20.23 0.39 0.41
CA ARG A 87 -21.64 0.74 0.21
C ARG A 87 -22.59 -0.45 0.42
N GLU A 88 -22.20 -1.63 -0.06
CA GLU A 88 -22.95 -2.87 0.13
C GLU A 88 -22.99 -3.27 1.61
N ALA A 89 -21.85 -3.18 2.32
CA ALA A 89 -21.79 -3.46 3.74
C ALA A 89 -22.71 -2.55 4.58
N ARG A 90 -22.87 -1.28 4.19
CA ARG A 90 -23.78 -0.34 4.88
C ARG A 90 -25.26 -0.68 4.73
N GLN A 91 -25.62 -1.48 3.74
CA GLN A 91 -27.00 -1.87 3.42
C GLN A 91 -27.29 -3.34 3.79
N ALA A 92 -26.27 -4.07 4.18
CA ALA A 92 -26.39 -5.49 4.49
C ALA A 92 -26.90 -5.71 5.93
N ASP A 93 -27.74 -6.72 6.11
CA ASP A 93 -28.21 -7.16 7.42
C ASP A 93 -27.11 -7.86 8.21
N ILE A 94 -26.19 -8.53 7.51
CA ILE A 94 -25.04 -9.25 8.07
C ILE A 94 -23.79 -8.86 7.29
N VAL A 95 -22.75 -8.44 8.02
CA VAL A 95 -21.44 -8.13 7.46
C VAL A 95 -20.40 -9.05 8.07
N VAL A 96 -19.68 -9.78 7.22
CA VAL A 96 -18.54 -10.60 7.62
C VAL A 96 -17.25 -9.82 7.36
N THR A 97 -16.43 -9.69 8.39
CA THR A 97 -15.16 -8.96 8.32
C THR A 97 -14.08 -9.62 9.16
N ASN A 98 -12.83 -9.26 8.98
CA ASN A 98 -11.78 -9.70 9.89
C ASN A 98 -11.69 -8.82 11.15
N HIS A 99 -11.11 -9.37 12.22
CA HIS A 99 -10.97 -8.69 13.51
C HIS A 99 -10.20 -7.36 13.40
N ALA A 100 -9.15 -7.33 12.59
CA ALA A 100 -8.31 -6.14 12.42
C ALA A 100 -9.10 -4.96 11.85
N LEU A 101 -9.94 -5.18 10.83
CA LEU A 101 -10.77 -4.12 10.24
C LEU A 101 -11.81 -3.61 11.25
N LEU A 102 -12.46 -4.51 11.99
CA LEU A 102 -13.44 -4.15 13.00
C LEU A 102 -12.82 -3.27 14.09
N ILE A 103 -11.65 -3.68 14.60
CA ILE A 103 -10.96 -2.93 15.66
C ILE A 103 -10.48 -1.57 15.13
N LEU A 104 -9.87 -1.52 13.94
CA LEU A 104 -9.50 -0.26 13.33
C LEU A 104 -10.69 0.69 13.15
N GLN A 105 -11.83 0.19 12.70
CA GLN A 105 -13.05 0.98 12.60
C GLN A 105 -13.49 1.50 13.96
N SER A 106 -13.44 0.68 15.02
CA SER A 106 -13.81 1.10 16.37
C SER A 106 -12.89 2.18 16.94
N VAL A 107 -11.60 2.15 16.59
CA VAL A 107 -10.59 3.14 17.03
C VAL A 107 -10.78 4.48 16.32
N PHE A 108 -11.08 4.45 15.02
CA PHE A 108 -11.19 5.66 14.19
C PHE A 108 -12.63 6.18 14.07
N ALA A 109 -13.63 5.43 14.55
CA ALA A 109 -15.01 5.87 14.54
C ALA A 109 -15.18 7.11 15.42
N GLN A 110 -15.75 8.17 14.85
CA GLN A 110 -16.19 9.31 15.65
C GLN A 110 -17.42 8.89 16.46
N LYS A 111 -17.63 9.51 17.62
CA LYS A 111 -18.71 9.15 18.58
C LYS A 111 -20.14 9.10 18.00
N ASP A 112 -20.36 9.72 16.84
CA ASP A 112 -21.64 9.74 16.14
C ASP A 112 -21.69 8.81 14.90
N ASP A 113 -20.68 8.00 14.68
CA ASP A 113 -20.64 7.14 13.51
C ASP A 113 -21.55 5.90 13.71
N ARG A 114 -22.79 6.01 13.20
CA ARG A 114 -23.79 4.92 13.21
C ARG A 114 -23.42 3.74 12.31
N THR A 115 -22.20 3.73 11.75
CA THR A 115 -21.73 2.67 10.85
C THR A 115 -21.25 1.43 11.61
N LEU A 116 -21.03 1.53 12.94
CA LEU A 116 -20.67 0.38 13.75
C LEU A 116 -21.89 -0.47 14.05
N SER A 117 -21.80 -1.76 13.76
CA SER A 117 -22.81 -2.74 14.13
C SER A 117 -22.99 -2.79 15.65
N SER A 118 -24.24 -2.79 16.10
CA SER A 118 -24.55 -2.93 17.54
C SER A 118 -24.45 -4.37 18.06
N ARG A 119 -24.33 -5.35 17.16
CA ARG A 119 -24.24 -6.78 17.48
C ARG A 119 -23.05 -7.39 16.78
N LEU A 120 -22.12 -7.92 17.56
CA LEU A 120 -20.89 -8.50 17.08
C LEU A 120 -20.82 -9.96 17.49
N ILE A 121 -20.48 -10.83 16.55
CA ILE A 121 -20.20 -12.24 16.77
C ILE A 121 -18.76 -12.46 16.36
N PHE A 122 -17.93 -12.92 17.28
CA PHE A 122 -16.54 -13.21 17.03
C PHE A 122 -16.38 -14.73 16.83
N ASP A 123 -15.94 -15.10 15.64
CA ASP A 123 -15.43 -16.44 15.37
C ASP A 123 -13.93 -16.46 15.70
N GLU A 124 -13.44 -17.54 16.31
CA GLU A 124 -12.06 -17.63 16.80
C GLU A 124 -11.67 -16.42 17.66
N GLY A 125 -12.51 -16.08 18.64
CA GLY A 125 -12.40 -14.86 19.44
C GLY A 125 -11.04 -14.63 20.14
N HIS A 126 -10.19 -15.65 20.25
CA HIS A 126 -8.84 -15.52 20.78
C HIS A 126 -7.94 -14.62 19.91
N HIS A 127 -8.19 -14.53 18.60
CA HIS A 127 -7.46 -13.64 17.70
C HIS A 127 -7.82 -12.15 17.85
N VAL A 128 -8.87 -11.82 18.59
CA VAL A 128 -9.27 -10.43 18.85
C VAL A 128 -8.19 -9.68 19.63
N PHE A 129 -7.52 -10.35 20.57
CA PHE A 129 -6.48 -9.75 21.39
C PHE A 129 -5.26 -9.38 20.52
N ASP A 130 -4.79 -10.28 19.66
CA ASP A 130 -3.68 -10.03 18.76
C ASP A 130 -4.01 -8.89 17.77
N ALA A 131 -5.26 -8.86 17.29
CA ALA A 131 -5.72 -7.81 16.40
C ALA A 131 -5.80 -6.45 17.11
N ALA A 132 -6.20 -6.43 18.38
CA ALA A 132 -6.22 -5.21 19.20
C ALA A 132 -4.80 -4.72 19.48
N ASP A 133 -3.90 -5.59 19.90
CA ASP A 133 -2.50 -5.24 20.14
C ASP A 133 -1.86 -4.66 18.86
N SER A 134 -2.12 -5.25 17.71
CA SER A 134 -1.65 -4.74 16.42
C SER A 134 -2.25 -3.37 16.07
N ALA A 135 -3.53 -3.13 16.38
CA ALA A 135 -4.21 -1.88 16.08
C ALA A 135 -3.74 -0.72 16.97
N PHE A 136 -3.40 -1.01 18.22
CA PHE A 136 -2.93 -0.02 19.19
C PHE A 136 -1.41 0.08 19.27
N SER A 137 -0.68 -0.82 18.62
CA SER A 137 0.78 -0.74 18.54
C SER A 137 1.22 0.30 17.51
N SER A 138 2.36 0.92 17.76
CA SER A 138 3.08 1.71 16.78
C SER A 138 4.38 0.99 16.43
N ALA A 139 4.48 0.56 15.19
CA ALA A 139 5.68 -0.06 14.68
C ALA A 139 6.17 0.68 13.43
N LEU A 140 7.48 0.86 13.33
CA LEU A 140 8.12 1.36 12.11
C LEU A 140 9.10 0.29 11.62
N THR A 141 8.65 -0.51 10.68
CA THR A 141 9.50 -1.51 10.05
C THR A 141 10.36 -0.89 8.95
N ALA A 142 11.44 -1.57 8.56
CA ALA A 142 12.26 -1.13 7.44
C ALA A 142 11.49 -1.14 6.10
N SER A 143 10.50 -2.00 5.96
CA SER A 143 9.62 -2.02 4.78
C SER A 143 8.71 -0.79 4.75
N GLU A 144 8.11 -0.42 5.88
CA GLU A 144 7.31 0.81 6.01
C GLU A 144 8.15 2.07 5.81
N ALA A 145 9.36 2.10 6.37
CA ALA A 145 10.30 3.18 6.14
C ALA A 145 10.68 3.32 4.64
N SER A 146 10.83 2.21 3.92
CA SER A 146 11.07 2.20 2.47
C SER A 146 9.84 2.68 1.68
N GLU A 147 8.63 2.33 2.11
CA GLU A 147 7.40 2.88 1.52
C GLU A 147 7.26 4.37 1.80
N MET A 148 7.51 4.81 3.02
CA MET A 148 7.50 6.22 3.40
C MET A 148 8.49 7.04 2.54
N ARG A 149 9.70 6.52 2.33
CA ARG A 149 10.65 7.13 1.40
C ARG A 149 10.06 7.28 0.00
N ARG A 150 9.42 6.24 -0.51
CA ARG A 150 8.78 6.25 -1.83
C ARG A 150 7.64 7.27 -1.91
N TRP A 151 6.85 7.43 -0.86
CA TRP A 151 5.77 8.44 -0.83
C TRP A 151 6.31 9.87 -0.83
N ILE A 152 7.40 10.10 -0.10
CA ILE A 152 8.02 11.43 0.01
C ILE A 152 8.73 11.77 -1.31
N ARG A 153 9.60 10.89 -1.78
CA ARG A 153 10.49 11.18 -2.92
C ARG A 153 9.89 10.86 -4.29
N GLY A 154 8.89 10.00 -4.33
CA GLY A 154 8.36 9.48 -5.58
C GLY A 154 9.15 8.28 -6.13
N ALA A 155 9.00 8.03 -7.43
CA ALA A 155 9.74 6.97 -8.10
C ALA A 155 11.21 7.37 -8.25
N GLU A 156 12.10 6.54 -7.69
CA GLU A 156 13.55 6.66 -7.83
C GLU A 156 14.05 5.64 -8.89
N ASP A 157 15.30 5.81 -9.33
CA ASP A 157 16.02 4.88 -10.22
C ASP A 157 15.45 4.74 -11.65
N GLY A 158 14.88 5.81 -12.20
CA GLY A 158 14.40 5.83 -13.59
C GLY A 158 13.18 4.92 -13.82
N LEU A 159 12.68 4.26 -12.78
CA LEU A 159 11.44 3.53 -12.84
C LEU A 159 10.29 4.54 -12.92
N LYS A 160 9.56 4.54 -14.02
CA LYS A 160 8.28 5.24 -14.16
C LYS A 160 7.28 4.54 -13.23
N GLY A 161 7.35 4.86 -11.96
CA GLY A 161 6.44 4.36 -10.93
C GLY A 161 5.38 5.41 -10.63
N ARG A 162 4.26 4.97 -10.09
CA ARG A 162 3.11 5.81 -9.75
C ARG A 162 3.30 6.70 -8.54
N ALA A 163 4.32 6.46 -7.73
CA ALA A 163 4.59 7.29 -6.60
C ALA A 163 4.91 8.69 -7.10
N ARG A 164 3.92 9.57 -7.05
CA ARG A 164 4.06 10.96 -7.52
C ARG A 164 4.98 11.79 -6.64
N GLY A 165 5.40 11.27 -5.48
CA GLY A 165 6.17 12.00 -4.50
C GLY A 165 5.38 13.17 -3.87
N LEU A 166 5.88 13.65 -2.76
CA LEU A 166 5.22 14.72 -2.01
C LEU A 166 5.27 16.04 -2.76
N ARG A 167 6.37 16.32 -3.49
CA ARG A 167 6.49 17.52 -4.33
C ARG A 167 5.33 17.67 -5.29
N ASN A 168 5.03 16.64 -6.08
CA ASN A 168 3.97 16.69 -7.10
C ASN A 168 2.55 16.71 -6.50
N ARG A 169 2.40 16.23 -5.26
CA ARG A 169 1.11 16.26 -4.56
C ARG A 169 0.80 17.63 -3.96
N LEU A 170 1.83 18.34 -3.52
CA LEU A 170 1.70 19.61 -2.83
C LEU A 170 1.94 20.83 -3.73
N SER A 171 2.44 20.65 -4.95
CA SER A 171 2.84 21.74 -5.85
C SER A 171 1.75 22.81 -6.06
N GLU A 172 0.49 22.40 -6.17
CA GLU A 172 -0.63 23.32 -6.33
C GLU A 172 -1.00 24.03 -5.02
N LEU A 173 -0.86 23.35 -3.87
CA LEU A 173 -1.24 23.86 -2.56
C LEU A 173 -0.25 24.87 -2.01
N ILE A 174 1.03 24.73 -2.34
CA ILE A 174 2.12 25.58 -1.84
C ILE A 174 2.69 26.49 -2.93
N SER A 175 1.99 26.61 -4.07
CA SER A 175 2.40 27.52 -5.14
C SER A 175 2.38 28.96 -4.64
N GLY A 176 3.55 29.62 -4.68
CA GLY A 176 3.72 31.01 -4.19
C GLY A 176 4.24 31.13 -2.74
N ASP A 177 4.42 30.05 -2.00
CA ASP A 177 5.07 30.05 -0.69
C ASP A 177 6.51 29.48 -0.80
N GLU A 178 7.49 30.38 -1.00
CA GLU A 178 8.92 30.00 -1.14
C GLU A 178 9.46 29.31 0.10
N LYS A 179 8.98 29.67 1.29
CA LYS A 179 9.40 29.07 2.55
C LYS A 179 8.91 27.62 2.64
N ALA A 180 7.65 27.37 2.36
CA ALA A 180 7.10 26.02 2.33
C ALA A 180 7.76 25.13 1.27
N LEU A 181 8.11 25.68 0.11
CA LEU A 181 8.87 24.99 -0.93
C LEU A 181 10.26 24.59 -0.43
N SER A 182 10.99 25.48 0.22
CA SER A 182 12.33 25.20 0.76
C SER A 182 12.27 24.13 1.87
N GLU A 183 11.29 24.21 2.74
CA GLU A 183 11.09 23.22 3.81
C GLU A 183 10.72 21.84 3.21
N LEU A 184 9.88 21.79 2.19
CA LEU A 184 9.54 20.56 1.47
C LEU A 184 10.76 19.92 0.82
N GLU A 185 11.63 20.70 0.16
CA GLU A 185 12.87 20.18 -0.42
C GLU A 185 13.78 19.57 0.64
N THR A 186 13.88 20.20 1.80
CA THR A 186 14.63 19.67 2.93
C THR A 186 14.09 18.30 3.37
N VAL A 187 12.77 18.14 3.48
CA VAL A 187 12.14 16.85 3.82
C VAL A 187 12.44 15.79 2.77
N ILE A 188 12.36 16.15 1.47
CA ILE A 188 12.63 15.24 0.36
C ILE A 188 14.09 14.78 0.37
N ASP A 189 15.02 15.66 0.69
CA ASP A 189 16.43 15.33 0.75
C ASP A 189 16.79 14.47 1.96
N VAL A 190 16.26 14.78 3.15
CA VAL A 190 16.47 13.98 4.37
C VAL A 190 15.86 12.58 4.20
N ALA A 191 14.78 12.43 3.46
CA ALA A 191 14.18 11.13 3.16
C ALA A 191 15.11 10.17 2.40
N ARG A 192 16.26 10.65 1.87
CA ARG A 192 17.33 9.77 1.31
C ARG A 192 17.95 8.86 2.37
N GLN A 193 17.86 9.24 3.64
CA GLN A 193 18.39 8.43 4.74
C GLN A 193 17.55 7.19 5.06
N LEU A 194 16.27 7.18 4.61
CA LEU A 194 15.38 6.03 4.75
C LEU A 194 15.78 4.89 3.80
N PRO A 195 15.47 3.62 4.11
CA PRO A 195 15.77 2.48 3.26
C PRO A 195 15.21 2.65 1.85
N SER A 196 16.01 2.37 0.84
CA SER A 196 15.58 2.41 -0.54
C SER A 196 15.20 1.03 -1.08
N ARG A 197 14.65 0.96 -2.30
CA ARG A 197 14.31 -0.32 -2.92
C ARG A 197 15.51 -1.27 -2.95
N GLY A 198 15.28 -2.55 -2.56
CA GLY A 198 16.34 -3.57 -2.51
C GLY A 198 17.27 -3.45 -1.29
N TRP A 199 16.91 -2.65 -0.28
CA TRP A 199 17.67 -2.49 0.95
C TRP A 199 17.97 -3.84 1.64
N GLN A 200 17.05 -4.80 1.58
CA GLN A 200 17.22 -6.13 2.18
C GLN A 200 18.46 -6.85 1.65
N ASN A 201 18.71 -6.77 0.34
CA ASN A 201 19.91 -7.36 -0.25
C ASN A 201 21.17 -6.57 0.12
N ARG A 202 21.06 -5.26 0.26
CA ARG A 202 22.20 -4.39 0.59
C ARG A 202 22.67 -4.49 2.02
N ILE A 203 21.79 -4.75 2.98
CA ILE A 203 22.21 -4.95 4.39
C ILE A 203 23.09 -6.18 4.58
N SER A 204 23.10 -7.10 3.61
CA SER A 204 23.98 -8.28 3.57
C SER A 204 25.26 -8.05 2.76
N SER A 205 25.43 -6.90 2.14
CA SER A 205 26.55 -6.55 1.27
C SER A 205 27.35 -5.37 1.86
N ALA A 206 28.49 -5.06 1.25
CA ALA A 206 29.33 -3.92 1.66
C ALA A 206 28.79 -2.55 1.16
N ARG A 207 27.64 -2.49 0.51
CA ARG A 207 27.09 -1.27 -0.09
C ARG A 207 25.73 -0.93 0.51
N GLN A 208 25.71 -0.25 1.65
CA GLN A 208 24.50 0.34 2.22
C GLN A 208 24.31 1.76 1.69
N PHE A 209 23.05 2.17 1.53
CA PHE A 209 22.63 3.51 1.18
C PHE A 209 21.92 4.16 2.36
N GLY A 210 22.50 5.23 2.88
CA GLY A 210 21.92 5.98 3.98
C GLY A 210 22.09 5.33 5.36
N THR A 211 21.80 6.12 6.37
CA THR A 211 22.02 5.78 7.78
C THR A 211 21.18 4.59 8.26
N ALA A 212 19.94 4.49 7.78
CA ALA A 212 19.05 3.40 8.19
C ALA A 212 19.55 2.02 7.70
N GLU A 213 20.02 1.91 6.46
CA GLU A 213 20.56 0.65 5.94
C GLU A 213 21.85 0.25 6.67
N THR A 214 22.69 1.22 7.01
CA THR A 214 23.90 1.01 7.81
C THR A 214 23.56 0.49 9.21
N PHE A 215 22.55 1.08 9.85
CA PHE A 215 22.06 0.61 11.15
C PHE A 215 21.53 -0.83 11.07
N PHE A 216 20.67 -1.15 10.09
CA PHE A 216 20.15 -2.51 9.93
C PHE A 216 21.23 -3.52 9.60
N SER A 217 22.25 -3.14 8.83
CA SER A 217 23.40 -4.01 8.55
C SER A 217 24.18 -4.32 9.83
N ALA A 218 24.45 -3.32 10.65
CA ALA A 218 25.11 -3.50 11.94
C ALA A 218 24.29 -4.38 12.90
N LEU A 219 22.97 -4.15 12.97
CA LEU A 219 22.07 -4.96 13.78
C LEU A 219 22.05 -6.43 13.31
N ARG A 220 22.00 -6.65 12.00
CA ARG A 220 22.09 -7.99 11.42
C ARG A 220 23.37 -8.70 11.83
N ILE A 221 24.53 -8.06 11.70
CA ILE A 221 25.83 -8.65 12.10
C ILE A 221 25.81 -8.98 13.60
N CYS A 222 25.29 -8.09 14.44
CA CYS A 222 25.20 -8.33 15.87
C CYS A 222 24.33 -9.53 16.24
N LEU A 223 23.23 -9.76 15.53
CA LEU A 223 22.34 -10.88 15.76
C LEU A 223 22.95 -12.21 15.26
N TYR A 224 23.55 -12.23 14.08
CA TYR A 224 24.13 -13.46 13.51
C TYR A 224 25.37 -13.91 14.27
N ASN A 225 26.23 -13.00 14.72
CA ASN A 225 27.42 -13.36 15.52
C ASN A 225 27.07 -13.94 16.91
N ARG A 226 25.81 -13.81 17.37
CA ARG A 226 25.34 -14.43 18.61
C ARG A 226 24.75 -15.83 18.42
N VAL A 227 24.41 -16.21 17.21
CA VAL A 227 23.82 -17.53 16.91
C VAL A 227 24.91 -18.58 16.62
N GLU A 228 26.15 -18.15 16.31
CA GLU A 228 27.30 -19.03 16.07
C GLU A 228 28.16 -19.29 17.32
N ASN A 229 27.79 -18.76 18.49
CA ASN A 229 28.36 -19.05 19.81
C ASN A 229 27.29 -19.67 20.73
#